data_1407ab5c65b4d77c8a3f16a2bf6fa463
#
_entry.id   1407ab5c65b4d77c8a3f16a2bf6fa463
#
_cell.length_a   1.000
_cell.length_b   1.000
_cell.length_c   1.000
_cell.angle_alpha   90.00
_cell.angle_beta   90.00
_cell.angle_gamma   90.00
#
_symmetry.space_group_name_H-M   'P 1'
#
loop_
_entity.id
_entity.type
_entity.pdbx_description
1 polymer ?
#
loop_
_entity_poly.entity_id
_entity_poly.type
_entity_poly.pdbx_seq_one_letter_code
_entity_poly.pdbx_strand_id
1 'polypeptide(L)'
;MPQDITLHHNLTARQTFIFYGKLYGIGEEDIKTRIKELDRILCLPRLDEQIKNLSGGEQRRLSFGVALFHDPKIMILDEPTVGVDPVIRESIWDHLVKLSANGKTIVITTHYIEEATRANVVGLMRNGTLVGEDSPSSLISKQNVSTLEEAFLSLCCAQESGNVFNNVDHDLTSFTQPRPNLKNDTFSWRRFRALTYKNGAFLYKDHTFLFFTFFLPLVQTVFYNLCIGHSVQDVNFAIVNDEMKNCGSYVHHDSCFLNDVNYTKLSCTFIENLRYFNKRLVNRHKGQTKMCYSHPFGICFQVHYPNLESSKVALNANDVSGILYFAHNYTKSLRKRVQRRANLYDMNSSSVQVYSEFSNYIIRQKIKRDVYKTFEKTINEATKQCNKNMKSVSSPIVIQKVGKVQITEFIHSSAPGFIALLAFYFPMILSTGLMLTEKDEGIMSRIMAAGVTFEELLFSMFCLQTFVHIIQSAIAMFMMFTVFDNPILMENFWSVVAIVMLTGYQGMFAGILAAAFSNSYTMATHINMGTNVLFTCLCGLIWPMEGAHPVLRAFNKYLPLSASSETIGNLALRGWSIKHPAVQRGFVLNSFWIIAFAVPLLFFNSMKKDMWIKRK
;
A
#
# COMPACT_ATOMS: atom_id res chain seq x y z
N MET A 1 -0.32 3.84 36.45
CA MET A 1 -1.18 4.68 35.58
C MET A 1 -0.38 5.92 35.22
N PRO A 2 -0.03 6.16 33.98
CA PRO A 2 0.69 7.38 33.60
C PRO A 2 -0.23 8.60 33.55
N GLN A 3 0.34 9.80 33.52
CA GLN A 3 -0.38 11.07 33.46
C GLN A 3 -1.21 11.19 32.16
N ASP A 4 -0.62 10.80 31.01
CA ASP A 4 -1.35 10.73 29.74
C ASP A 4 -2.34 9.55 29.71
N ILE A 5 -3.49 9.74 29.07
CA ILE A 5 -4.50 8.70 28.90
C ILE A 5 -4.02 7.72 27.81
N THR A 6 -3.44 6.60 28.22
CA THR A 6 -2.91 5.56 27.33
C THR A 6 -3.94 4.46 27.09
N LEU A 7 -5.02 4.80 26.41
CA LEU A 7 -6.12 3.90 26.06
C LEU A 7 -6.34 3.87 24.54
N HIS A 8 -6.77 2.74 24.04
CA HIS A 8 -7.03 2.57 22.60
C HIS A 8 -8.34 3.25 22.20
N HIS A 9 -8.28 4.40 21.53
CA HIS A 9 -9.43 5.25 21.21
C HIS A 9 -10.55 4.55 20.44
N ASN A 10 -10.22 3.57 19.60
CA ASN A 10 -11.21 2.84 18.79
C ASN A 10 -11.84 1.63 19.53
N LEU A 11 -11.32 1.22 20.68
CA LEU A 11 -11.96 0.19 21.50
C LEU A 11 -13.10 0.76 22.34
N THR A 12 -14.04 -0.11 22.72
CA THR A 12 -15.04 0.24 23.74
C THR A 12 -14.46 0.04 25.15
N ALA A 13 -15.09 0.67 26.15
CA ALA A 13 -14.70 0.47 27.55
C ALA A 13 -14.73 -1.01 27.93
N ARG A 14 -15.77 -1.76 27.51
CA ARG A 14 -15.89 -3.21 27.72
C ARG A 14 -14.74 -3.98 27.07
N GLN A 15 -14.40 -3.69 25.81
CA GLN A 15 -13.32 -4.36 25.08
C GLN A 15 -11.96 -4.11 25.75
N THR A 16 -11.77 -2.92 26.29
CA THR A 16 -10.55 -2.57 27.03
C THR A 16 -10.41 -3.43 28.29
N PHE A 17 -11.45 -3.57 29.10
CA PHE A 17 -11.40 -4.46 30.25
C PHE A 17 -11.21 -5.94 29.87
N ILE A 18 -11.88 -6.41 28.83
CA ILE A 18 -11.68 -7.78 28.30
C ILE A 18 -10.23 -7.99 27.86
N PHE A 19 -9.65 -7.02 27.14
CA PHE A 19 -8.25 -7.10 26.70
C PHE A 19 -7.30 -7.21 27.90
N TYR A 20 -7.38 -6.29 28.85
CA TYR A 20 -6.51 -6.33 30.02
C TYR A 20 -6.80 -7.53 30.91
N GLY A 21 -8.06 -7.95 31.04
CA GLY A 21 -8.42 -9.17 31.74
C GLY A 21 -7.77 -10.41 31.14
N LYS A 22 -7.87 -10.57 29.84
CA LYS A 22 -7.19 -11.68 29.11
C LYS A 22 -5.67 -11.59 29.22
N LEU A 23 -5.12 -10.38 29.17
CA LEU A 23 -3.68 -10.13 29.31
C LEU A 23 -3.16 -10.59 30.66
N TYR A 24 -3.86 -10.26 31.76
CA TYR A 24 -3.51 -10.68 33.11
C TYR A 24 -4.01 -12.09 33.49
N GLY A 25 -4.79 -12.74 32.61
CA GLY A 25 -5.27 -14.10 32.83
C GLY A 25 -6.46 -14.24 33.76
N ILE A 26 -7.30 -13.21 33.81
CA ILE A 26 -8.55 -13.21 34.56
C ILE A 26 -9.61 -13.97 33.78
N GLY A 27 -10.40 -14.82 34.45
CA GLY A 27 -11.50 -15.58 33.86
C GLY A 27 -12.63 -14.68 33.35
N GLU A 28 -13.40 -15.13 32.37
CA GLU A 28 -14.44 -14.30 31.72
C GLU A 28 -15.55 -13.89 32.72
N GLU A 29 -15.92 -14.75 33.66
CA GLU A 29 -16.92 -14.42 34.69
C GLU A 29 -16.35 -13.45 35.73
N ASP A 30 -15.09 -13.61 36.11
CA ASP A 30 -14.39 -12.68 36.99
C ASP A 30 -14.25 -11.30 36.36
N ILE A 31 -14.01 -11.23 35.04
CA ILE A 31 -13.99 -9.95 34.32
C ILE A 31 -15.32 -9.21 34.48
N LYS A 32 -16.44 -9.89 34.29
CA LYS A 32 -17.78 -9.29 34.43
C LYS A 32 -18.03 -8.80 35.85
N THR A 33 -17.63 -9.59 36.85
CA THR A 33 -17.81 -9.27 38.28
C THR A 33 -16.98 -8.05 38.66
N ARG A 34 -15.70 -8.02 38.28
CA ARG A 34 -14.80 -6.89 38.55
C ARG A 34 -15.22 -5.59 37.85
N ILE A 35 -15.74 -5.66 36.63
CA ILE A 35 -16.31 -4.48 35.97
C ILE A 35 -17.45 -3.89 36.79
N LYS A 36 -18.36 -4.72 37.30
CA LYS A 36 -19.48 -4.26 38.13
C LYS A 36 -19.01 -3.64 39.48
N GLU A 37 -17.97 -4.20 40.09
CA GLU A 37 -17.36 -3.65 41.31
C GLU A 37 -16.74 -2.27 41.03
N LEU A 38 -15.96 -2.15 39.96
CA LEU A 38 -15.34 -0.88 39.55
C LEU A 38 -16.38 0.16 39.13
N ASP A 39 -17.48 -0.25 38.52
CA ASP A 39 -18.55 0.65 38.12
C ASP A 39 -19.20 1.33 39.36
N ARG A 40 -19.39 0.61 40.43
CA ARG A 40 -19.93 1.17 41.69
C ARG A 40 -19.03 2.25 42.33
N ILE A 41 -17.71 2.13 42.11
CA ILE A 41 -16.72 3.04 42.72
C ILE A 41 -16.45 4.23 41.77
N LEU A 42 -16.35 3.97 40.49
CA LEU A 42 -15.87 4.93 39.50
C LEU A 42 -16.96 5.54 38.63
N CYS A 43 -18.22 5.10 38.76
CA CYS A 43 -19.31 5.49 37.86
C CYS A 43 -18.82 5.42 36.40
N LEU A 44 -18.47 4.23 35.95
CA LEU A 44 -17.86 4.03 34.63
C LEU A 44 -18.76 4.56 33.52
N PRO A 45 -18.18 4.97 32.39
CA PRO A 45 -18.96 5.35 31.21
C PRO A 45 -19.72 4.15 30.63
N ARG A 46 -20.62 4.39 29.68
CA ARG A 46 -21.31 3.31 28.97
C ARG A 46 -20.30 2.33 28.38
N LEU A 47 -20.38 1.07 28.83
CA LEU A 47 -19.37 0.04 28.50
C LEU A 47 -19.22 -0.24 27.02
N ASP A 48 -20.27 -0.02 26.24
CA ASP A 48 -20.28 -0.30 24.79
C ASP A 48 -19.96 0.93 23.95
N GLU A 49 -19.72 2.10 24.59
CA GLU A 49 -19.27 3.33 23.93
C GLU A 49 -17.77 3.26 23.59
N GLN A 50 -17.39 3.81 22.45
CA GLN A 50 -15.97 3.91 22.06
C GLN A 50 -15.26 4.98 22.91
N ILE A 51 -14.02 4.70 23.27
CA ILE A 51 -13.21 5.57 24.15
C ILE A 51 -13.04 6.97 23.56
N LYS A 52 -12.93 7.10 22.24
CA LYS A 52 -12.82 8.43 21.57
C LYS A 52 -14.02 9.33 21.78
N ASN A 53 -15.20 8.77 22.08
CA ASN A 53 -16.44 9.51 22.29
C ASN A 53 -16.67 9.88 23.76
N LEU A 54 -15.84 9.37 24.68
CA LEU A 54 -15.92 9.65 26.10
C LEU A 54 -15.30 11.00 26.43
N SER A 55 -15.86 11.69 27.42
CA SER A 55 -15.25 12.90 28.00
C SER A 55 -13.88 12.59 28.62
N GLY A 56 -13.02 13.60 28.77
CA GLY A 56 -11.70 13.42 29.37
C GLY A 56 -11.75 12.82 30.80
N GLY A 57 -12.72 13.24 31.61
CA GLY A 57 -12.95 12.67 32.93
C GLY A 57 -13.38 11.21 32.90
N GLU A 58 -14.23 10.82 31.93
CA GLU A 58 -14.63 9.42 31.76
C GLU A 58 -13.47 8.54 31.31
N GLN A 59 -12.66 9.04 30.35
CA GLN A 59 -11.44 8.35 29.92
C GLN A 59 -10.46 8.17 31.10
N ARG A 60 -10.32 9.19 31.93
CA ARG A 60 -9.47 9.14 33.14
C ARG A 60 -9.93 8.06 34.10
N ARG A 61 -11.23 8.03 34.42
CA ARG A 61 -11.86 7.00 35.27
C ARG A 61 -11.67 5.60 34.72
N LEU A 62 -11.84 5.43 33.40
CA LEU A 62 -11.60 4.17 32.73
C LEU A 62 -10.13 3.75 32.82
N SER A 63 -9.18 4.68 32.60
CA SER A 63 -7.73 4.41 32.71
C SER A 63 -7.35 4.01 34.14
N PHE A 64 -7.96 4.64 35.13
CA PHE A 64 -7.79 4.30 36.54
C PHE A 64 -8.39 2.91 36.86
N GLY A 65 -9.60 2.62 36.34
CA GLY A 65 -10.22 1.30 36.47
C GLY A 65 -9.35 0.19 35.89
N VAL A 66 -8.72 0.41 34.73
CA VAL A 66 -7.77 -0.54 34.14
C VAL A 66 -6.54 -0.77 35.03
N ALA A 67 -6.05 0.26 35.73
CA ALA A 67 -4.93 0.11 36.65
C ALA A 67 -5.27 -0.73 37.89
N LEU A 68 -6.51 -0.65 38.35
CA LEU A 68 -7.01 -1.46 39.48
C LEU A 68 -7.43 -2.88 39.08
N PHE A 69 -7.71 -3.11 37.79
CA PHE A 69 -8.44 -4.28 37.30
C PHE A 69 -7.80 -5.63 37.63
N HIS A 70 -6.48 -5.70 37.67
CA HIS A 70 -5.73 -6.93 37.97
C HIS A 70 -5.32 -7.07 39.42
N ASP A 71 -5.84 -6.20 40.30
CA ASP A 71 -5.62 -6.22 41.74
C ASP A 71 -4.12 -6.24 42.14
N PRO A 72 -3.31 -5.26 41.73
CA PRO A 72 -1.87 -5.26 41.96
C PRO A 72 -1.53 -5.04 43.46
N LYS A 73 -0.38 -5.59 43.89
CA LYS A 73 0.16 -5.34 45.24
C LYS A 73 0.79 -3.94 45.37
N ILE A 74 1.37 -3.44 44.27
CA ILE A 74 1.99 -2.11 44.18
C ILE A 74 1.32 -1.34 43.06
N MET A 75 0.91 -0.12 43.33
CA MET A 75 0.33 0.81 42.34
C MET A 75 1.12 2.10 42.31
N ILE A 76 1.42 2.57 41.11
CA ILE A 76 2.01 3.89 40.85
C ILE A 76 1.02 4.65 40.00
N LEU A 77 0.48 5.75 40.54
CA LEU A 77 -0.59 6.54 39.95
C LEU A 77 -0.11 7.98 39.76
N ASP A 78 0.00 8.42 38.52
CA ASP A 78 0.45 9.76 38.19
C ASP A 78 -0.76 10.65 37.93
N GLU A 79 -1.02 11.60 38.82
CA GLU A 79 -2.16 12.53 38.83
C GLU A 79 -3.51 11.85 38.52
N PRO A 80 -3.94 10.81 39.26
CA PRO A 80 -5.07 9.97 38.84
C PRO A 80 -6.42 10.67 38.84
N THR A 81 -6.59 11.76 39.60
CA THR A 81 -7.85 12.48 39.87
C THR A 81 -8.03 13.75 39.06
N VAL A 82 -7.05 14.14 38.26
CA VAL A 82 -7.12 15.36 37.44
C VAL A 82 -8.27 15.26 36.42
N GLY A 83 -9.14 16.27 36.39
CA GLY A 83 -10.29 16.34 35.48
C GLY A 83 -11.44 15.40 35.85
N VAL A 84 -11.42 14.80 37.03
CA VAL A 84 -12.51 13.98 37.56
C VAL A 84 -13.43 14.84 38.47
N ASP A 85 -14.72 14.58 38.37
CA ASP A 85 -15.74 15.22 39.20
C ASP A 85 -15.42 15.09 40.70
N PRO A 86 -15.63 16.16 41.52
CA PRO A 86 -15.30 16.16 42.95
C PRO A 86 -15.92 15.00 43.73
N VAL A 87 -17.17 14.62 43.47
CA VAL A 87 -17.85 13.53 44.18
C VAL A 87 -17.17 12.18 43.89
N ILE A 88 -16.81 11.96 42.62
CA ILE A 88 -16.13 10.73 42.23
C ILE A 88 -14.68 10.72 42.72
N ARG A 89 -14.02 11.88 42.77
CA ARG A 89 -12.69 12.06 43.35
C ARG A 89 -12.66 11.59 44.83
N GLU A 90 -13.63 12.00 45.60
CA GLU A 90 -13.79 11.53 46.99
C GLU A 90 -13.94 10.00 47.05
N SER A 91 -14.81 9.42 46.24
CA SER A 91 -15.00 7.96 46.18
C SER A 91 -13.71 7.21 45.82
N ILE A 92 -12.91 7.77 44.87
CA ILE A 92 -11.61 7.21 44.50
C ILE A 92 -10.65 7.20 45.68
N TRP A 93 -10.52 8.34 46.37
CA TRP A 93 -9.63 8.45 47.53
C TRP A 93 -10.05 7.54 48.68
N ASP A 94 -11.33 7.45 49.01
CA ASP A 94 -11.85 6.52 50.02
C ASP A 94 -11.52 5.06 49.67
N HIS A 95 -11.59 4.71 48.40
CA HIS A 95 -11.21 3.38 47.93
C HIS A 95 -9.71 3.12 48.06
N LEU A 96 -8.86 4.09 47.68
CA LEU A 96 -7.41 3.99 47.79
C LEU A 96 -6.94 3.84 49.24
N VAL A 97 -7.53 4.61 50.16
CA VAL A 97 -7.23 4.47 51.59
C VAL A 97 -7.61 3.08 52.12
N LYS A 98 -8.77 2.55 51.73
CA LYS A 98 -9.17 1.17 52.06
C LYS A 98 -8.21 0.12 51.50
N LEU A 99 -7.74 0.29 50.26
CA LEU A 99 -6.77 -0.61 49.66
C LEU A 99 -5.42 -0.57 50.38
N SER A 100 -4.96 0.62 50.80
CA SER A 100 -3.74 0.79 51.58
C SER A 100 -3.87 0.11 52.96
N ALA A 101 -4.99 0.29 53.64
CA ALA A 101 -5.29 -0.37 54.91
C ALA A 101 -5.30 -1.91 54.78
N ASN A 102 -5.65 -2.45 53.61
CA ASN A 102 -5.61 -3.86 53.29
C ASN A 102 -4.22 -4.37 52.85
N GLY A 103 -3.15 -3.59 53.08
CA GLY A 103 -1.76 -3.99 52.87
C GLY A 103 -1.25 -3.79 51.44
N LYS A 104 -1.90 -2.96 50.60
CA LYS A 104 -1.40 -2.58 49.30
C LYS A 104 -0.51 -1.33 49.37
N THR A 105 0.56 -1.30 48.63
CA THR A 105 1.45 -0.13 48.52
C THR A 105 0.98 0.74 47.34
N ILE A 106 0.68 2.01 47.65
CA ILE A 106 0.17 2.95 46.64
C ILE A 106 1.06 4.20 46.66
N VAL A 107 1.64 4.52 45.51
CA VAL A 107 2.41 5.74 45.26
C VAL A 107 1.61 6.63 44.33
N ILE A 108 1.32 7.85 44.76
CA ILE A 108 0.50 8.81 44.01
C ILE A 108 1.28 10.10 43.83
N THR A 109 1.31 10.66 42.63
CA THR A 109 1.68 12.05 42.41
C THR A 109 0.41 12.89 42.29
N THR A 110 0.40 14.05 42.92
CA THR A 110 -0.68 15.03 42.81
C THR A 110 -0.14 16.43 42.99
N HIS A 111 -0.77 17.41 42.35
CA HIS A 111 -0.54 18.83 42.58
C HIS A 111 -1.64 19.45 43.48
N TYR A 112 -2.61 18.64 43.91
CA TYR A 112 -3.64 19.04 44.90
C TYR A 112 -3.18 18.69 46.32
N ILE A 113 -2.71 19.69 47.07
CA ILE A 113 -2.16 19.47 48.41
C ILE A 113 -3.23 18.91 49.39
N GLU A 114 -4.49 19.33 49.22
CA GLU A 114 -5.63 18.83 49.98
C GLU A 114 -5.76 17.28 49.88
N GLU A 115 -5.52 16.71 48.73
CA GLU A 115 -5.56 15.26 48.52
C GLU A 115 -4.45 14.55 49.31
N ALA A 116 -3.27 15.18 49.41
CA ALA A 116 -2.11 14.60 50.08
C ALA A 116 -2.34 14.44 51.61
N THR A 117 -3.26 15.18 52.18
CA THR A 117 -3.60 15.05 53.62
C THR A 117 -4.13 13.66 53.99
N ARG A 118 -4.63 12.89 53.02
CA ARG A 118 -5.15 11.52 53.20
C ARG A 118 -4.08 10.42 53.12
N ALA A 119 -2.87 10.78 52.73
CA ALA A 119 -1.78 9.84 52.58
C ALA A 119 -1.15 9.49 53.95
N ASN A 120 -0.55 8.32 54.04
CA ASN A 120 0.21 7.92 55.23
C ASN A 120 1.53 8.71 55.35
N VAL A 121 2.20 8.93 54.22
CA VAL A 121 3.44 9.70 54.11
C VAL A 121 3.34 10.59 52.86
N VAL A 122 3.81 11.83 53.00
CA VAL A 122 3.85 12.81 51.91
C VAL A 122 5.28 13.26 51.66
N GLY A 123 5.73 13.17 50.43
CA GLY A 123 6.98 13.77 49.97
C GLY A 123 6.68 15.09 49.24
N LEU A 124 7.11 16.21 49.82
CA LEU A 124 6.96 17.55 49.25
C LEU A 124 8.16 17.84 48.31
N MET A 125 7.90 18.13 47.05
CA MET A 125 8.93 18.35 46.04
C MET A 125 8.89 19.77 45.47
N ARG A 126 10.06 20.38 45.25
CA ARG A 126 10.22 21.68 44.56
C ARG A 126 11.49 21.67 43.72
N ASN A 127 11.39 22.13 42.48
CA ASN A 127 12.51 22.21 41.54
C ASN A 127 13.31 20.90 41.40
N GLY A 128 12.63 19.74 41.44
CA GLY A 128 13.27 18.42 41.31
C GLY A 128 13.93 17.92 42.63
N THR A 129 13.84 18.66 43.70
CA THR A 129 14.37 18.27 45.01
C THR A 129 13.26 18.00 46.04
N LEU A 130 13.47 17.02 46.90
CA LEU A 130 12.57 16.69 48.01
C LEU A 130 12.85 17.67 49.16
N VAL A 131 11.87 18.51 49.50
CA VAL A 131 12.00 19.52 50.57
C VAL A 131 11.51 19.06 51.94
N GLY A 132 10.73 17.98 51.98
CA GLY A 132 10.26 17.36 53.20
C GLY A 132 9.56 16.05 52.95
N GLU A 133 9.72 15.06 53.83
CA GLU A 133 9.08 13.76 53.75
C GLU A 133 8.68 13.32 55.18
N ASP A 134 7.39 13.21 55.41
CA ASP A 134 6.85 12.70 56.68
C ASP A 134 5.31 12.48 56.56
N SER A 135 4.68 12.07 57.65
CA SER A 135 3.22 12.08 57.74
C SER A 135 2.69 13.52 57.65
N PRO A 136 1.50 13.76 57.06
CA PRO A 136 0.89 15.09 56.99
C PRO A 136 0.82 15.79 58.33
N SER A 137 0.40 15.07 59.37
CA SER A 137 0.30 15.58 60.75
C SER A 137 1.66 15.97 61.34
N SER A 138 2.71 15.22 61.08
CA SER A 138 4.07 15.53 61.50
C SER A 138 4.63 16.75 60.79
N LEU A 139 4.39 16.91 59.46
CA LEU A 139 4.81 18.08 58.69
C LEU A 139 4.16 19.37 59.19
N ILE A 140 2.86 19.33 59.48
CA ILE A 140 2.10 20.45 60.03
C ILE A 140 2.64 20.84 61.40
N SER A 141 2.82 19.86 62.29
CA SER A 141 3.29 20.13 63.65
C SER A 141 4.76 20.63 63.68
N LYS A 142 5.66 20.10 62.85
CA LYS A 142 7.05 20.53 62.77
C LYS A 142 7.21 21.97 62.27
N GLN A 143 6.29 22.46 61.45
CA GLN A 143 6.32 23.82 60.92
C GLN A 143 5.45 24.79 61.73
N ASN A 144 4.76 24.32 62.80
CA ASN A 144 3.85 25.11 63.64
C ASN A 144 2.77 25.88 62.83
N VAL A 145 2.18 25.24 61.84
CA VAL A 145 1.16 25.81 60.95
C VAL A 145 -0.15 25.02 61.05
N SER A 146 -1.21 25.55 60.43
CA SER A 146 -2.55 24.95 60.52
C SER A 146 -2.89 24.01 59.37
N THR A 147 -2.22 24.17 58.21
CA THR A 147 -2.51 23.40 57.00
C THR A 147 -1.23 22.85 56.37
N LEU A 148 -1.38 21.78 55.54
CA LEU A 148 -0.28 21.19 54.80
C LEU A 148 0.26 22.14 53.71
N GLU A 149 -0.61 23.00 53.14
CA GLU A 149 -0.22 24.05 52.20
C GLU A 149 0.72 25.08 52.85
N GLU A 150 0.40 25.53 54.07
CA GLU A 150 1.25 26.44 54.83
C GLU A 150 2.59 25.79 55.18
N ALA A 151 2.57 24.50 55.55
CA ALA A 151 3.79 23.74 55.82
C ALA A 151 4.68 23.64 54.56
N PHE A 152 4.10 23.39 53.40
CA PHE A 152 4.83 23.36 52.12
C PHE A 152 5.41 24.74 51.80
N LEU A 153 4.62 25.82 51.95
CA LEU A 153 5.08 27.18 51.70
C LEU A 153 6.26 27.55 52.62
N SER A 154 6.16 27.23 53.89
CA SER A 154 7.23 27.45 54.89
C SER A 154 8.53 26.75 54.47
N LEU A 155 8.46 25.47 54.11
CA LEU A 155 9.59 24.70 53.65
C LEU A 155 10.20 25.25 52.33
N CYS A 156 9.37 25.73 51.42
CA CYS A 156 9.81 26.38 50.19
C CYS A 156 10.56 27.70 50.46
N CYS A 157 10.07 28.53 51.37
CA CYS A 157 10.75 29.76 51.78
C CYS A 157 12.07 29.50 52.51
N ALA A 158 12.14 28.48 53.37
CA ALA A 158 13.35 28.05 54.04
C ALA A 158 14.44 27.57 53.04
N GLN A 159 14.04 26.89 51.96
CA GLN A 159 14.94 26.48 50.88
C GLN A 159 15.53 27.70 50.15
N GLU A 160 14.74 28.71 49.84
CA GLU A 160 15.18 29.96 49.21
C GLU A 160 16.16 30.76 50.06
N SER A 161 15.98 30.71 51.41
CA SER A 161 16.82 31.43 52.36
C SER A 161 18.20 30.76 52.60
N GLY A 162 18.49 29.66 51.90
CA GLY A 162 19.77 28.94 52.02
C GLY A 162 19.92 28.10 53.31
N ASN A 163 18.90 28.06 54.19
CA ASN A 163 18.82 27.16 55.33
C ASN A 163 18.41 25.75 54.86
N VAL A 164 19.23 25.12 54.05
CA VAL A 164 19.03 23.73 53.63
C VAL A 164 19.33 22.85 54.84
N PHE A 165 18.32 22.16 55.39
CA PHE A 165 18.54 20.99 56.22
C PHE A 165 19.25 19.92 55.37
N ASN A 166 20.60 19.95 55.35
CA ASN A 166 21.45 18.87 54.86
C ASN A 166 21.36 17.66 55.79
N ASN A 167 20.20 17.06 55.93
CA ASN A 167 20.02 15.83 56.68
C ASN A 167 19.22 14.81 55.88
N VAL A 168 19.68 14.54 54.67
CA VAL A 168 19.42 13.27 54.01
C VAL A 168 20.72 12.86 53.32
N ASP A 169 21.73 12.51 54.10
CA ASP A 169 22.78 11.58 53.65
C ASP A 169 22.11 10.22 53.44
N HIS A 170 21.33 10.11 52.37
CA HIS A 170 21.04 8.80 51.83
C HIS A 170 22.30 8.34 51.13
N ASP A 171 23.04 7.46 51.80
CA ASP A 171 24.05 6.58 51.18
C ASP A 171 23.45 5.92 49.93
N LEU A 172 23.45 6.64 48.81
CA LEU A 172 23.10 6.12 47.48
C LEU A 172 24.13 5.07 47.00
N THR A 173 25.15 4.81 47.84
CA THR A 173 26.25 3.89 47.48
C THR A 173 25.98 2.43 47.78
N SER A 174 24.89 2.05 48.46
CA SER A 174 24.65 0.65 48.87
C SER A 174 23.58 -0.12 48.08
N PHE A 175 22.93 0.46 47.07
CA PHE A 175 22.00 -0.28 46.21
C PHE A 175 22.57 -0.84 44.93
N THR A 176 23.84 -1.25 44.93
CA THR A 176 24.36 -2.21 43.97
C THR A 176 23.99 -3.64 44.35
N GLN A 177 22.74 -3.90 44.69
CA GLN A 177 22.27 -5.27 44.56
C GLN A 177 22.29 -5.62 43.06
N PRO A 178 22.93 -6.75 42.65
CA PRO A 178 22.86 -7.20 41.29
C PRO A 178 21.37 -7.27 40.93
N ARG A 179 20.98 -6.55 39.88
CA ARG A 179 19.62 -6.62 39.34
C ARG A 179 19.25 -8.10 39.31
N PRO A 180 18.20 -8.57 40.00
CA PRO A 180 17.80 -9.95 39.85
C PRO A 180 17.69 -10.20 38.36
N ASN A 181 18.38 -11.25 37.85
CA ASN A 181 18.23 -11.70 36.49
C ASN A 181 16.72 -11.90 36.30
N LEU A 182 16.06 -10.88 35.78
CA LEU A 182 14.70 -11.02 35.30
C LEU A 182 14.78 -12.18 34.31
N LYS A 183 14.23 -13.34 34.72
CA LYS A 183 14.06 -14.48 33.84
C LYS A 183 13.50 -13.89 32.55
N ASN A 184 14.22 -14.05 31.45
CA ASN A 184 13.75 -13.65 30.14
C ASN A 184 12.31 -14.15 30.04
N ASP A 185 11.37 -13.24 30.00
CA ASP A 185 9.95 -13.58 29.92
C ASP A 185 9.77 -14.40 28.65
N THR A 186 9.62 -15.70 28.83
CA THR A 186 9.38 -16.61 27.73
C THR A 186 8.06 -16.25 27.08
N PHE A 187 7.94 -16.46 25.75
CA PHE A 187 6.71 -16.27 25.00
C PHE A 187 5.51 -16.88 25.71
N SER A 188 4.43 -16.12 25.87
CA SER A 188 3.19 -16.56 26.52
C SER A 188 2.03 -16.58 25.54
N TRP A 189 1.48 -17.78 25.30
CA TRP A 189 0.32 -17.95 24.43
C TRP A 189 -0.91 -17.15 24.89
N ARG A 190 -1.04 -16.94 26.20
CA ARG A 190 -2.10 -16.13 26.79
C ARG A 190 -1.99 -14.66 26.37
N ARG A 191 -0.79 -14.05 26.50
CA ARG A 191 -0.52 -12.67 26.09
C ARG A 191 -0.73 -12.50 24.59
N PHE A 192 -0.23 -13.44 23.79
CA PHE A 192 -0.46 -13.48 22.33
C PHE A 192 -1.95 -13.47 21.97
N ARG A 193 -2.77 -14.32 22.61
CA ARG A 193 -4.23 -14.35 22.34
C ARG A 193 -4.91 -13.03 22.72
N ALA A 194 -4.50 -12.40 23.81
CA ALA A 194 -5.02 -11.10 24.23
C ALA A 194 -4.69 -10.00 23.19
N LEU A 195 -3.44 -9.97 22.70
CA LEU A 195 -3.02 -9.03 21.65
C LEU A 195 -3.76 -9.26 20.33
N THR A 196 -3.91 -10.50 19.93
CA THR A 196 -4.66 -10.86 18.70
C THR A 196 -6.13 -10.44 18.81
N TYR A 197 -6.76 -10.63 19.98
CA TYR A 197 -8.11 -10.15 20.25
C TYR A 197 -8.19 -8.60 20.14
N LYS A 198 -7.26 -7.88 20.75
CA LYS A 198 -7.19 -6.42 20.69
C LYS A 198 -7.06 -5.93 19.24
N ASN A 199 -6.11 -6.48 18.50
CA ASN A 199 -5.84 -6.08 17.12
C ASN A 199 -7.02 -6.41 16.19
N GLY A 200 -7.67 -7.55 16.37
CA GLY A 200 -8.89 -7.93 15.67
C GLY A 200 -10.08 -7.03 16.00
N ALA A 201 -10.27 -6.70 17.28
CA ALA A 201 -11.33 -5.79 17.72
C ALA A 201 -11.13 -4.37 17.18
N PHE A 202 -9.88 -3.89 17.12
CA PHE A 202 -9.52 -2.62 16.50
C PHE A 202 -9.91 -2.59 15.01
N LEU A 203 -9.49 -3.59 14.26
CA LEU A 203 -9.79 -3.67 12.82
C LEU A 203 -11.30 -3.73 12.55
N TYR A 204 -12.03 -4.50 13.35
CA TYR A 204 -13.48 -4.66 13.19
C TYR A 204 -14.29 -3.39 13.54
N LYS A 205 -13.85 -2.62 14.54
CA LYS A 205 -14.58 -1.44 15.01
C LYS A 205 -14.34 -0.19 14.17
N ASP A 206 -13.24 -0.10 13.47
CA ASP A 206 -13.00 0.98 12.52
C ASP A 206 -13.53 0.58 11.12
N HIS A 207 -14.85 0.77 10.93
CA HIS A 207 -15.52 0.41 9.68
C HIS A 207 -14.96 1.18 8.48
N THR A 208 -14.53 2.42 8.68
CA THR A 208 -13.92 3.25 7.63
C THR A 208 -12.59 2.66 7.19
N PHE A 209 -11.74 2.34 8.16
CA PHE A 209 -10.46 1.71 7.90
C PHE A 209 -10.60 0.33 7.26
N LEU A 210 -11.53 -0.50 7.77
CA LEU A 210 -11.84 -1.82 7.22
C LEU A 210 -12.33 -1.72 5.76
N PHE A 211 -13.24 -0.79 5.48
CA PHE A 211 -13.74 -0.56 4.13
C PHE A 211 -12.60 -0.21 3.18
N PHE A 212 -11.80 0.80 3.49
CA PHE A 212 -10.69 1.21 2.62
C PHE A 212 -9.62 0.13 2.47
N THR A 213 -9.38 -0.69 3.49
CA THR A 213 -8.42 -1.80 3.44
C THR A 213 -8.75 -2.81 2.34
N PHE A 214 -10.02 -3.09 2.05
CA PHE A 214 -10.42 -4.03 1.01
C PHE A 214 -10.91 -3.34 -0.27
N PHE A 215 -11.55 -2.19 -0.16
CA PHE A 215 -12.10 -1.47 -1.31
C PHE A 215 -11.02 -0.83 -2.17
N LEU A 216 -9.99 -0.24 -1.58
CA LEU A 216 -8.96 0.47 -2.34
C LEU A 216 -8.13 -0.45 -3.25
N PRO A 217 -7.65 -1.65 -2.83
CA PRO A 217 -7.01 -2.60 -3.74
C PRO A 217 -7.90 -3.04 -4.90
N LEU A 218 -9.19 -3.23 -4.62
CA LEU A 218 -10.18 -3.59 -5.65
C LEU A 218 -10.30 -2.48 -6.70
N VAL A 219 -10.52 -1.24 -6.25
CA VAL A 219 -10.63 -0.07 -7.12
C VAL A 219 -9.37 0.12 -7.96
N GLN A 220 -8.18 0.03 -7.35
CA GLN A 220 -6.92 0.14 -8.07
C GLN A 220 -6.76 -0.96 -9.12
N THR A 221 -7.17 -2.19 -8.82
CA THR A 221 -7.14 -3.30 -9.78
C THR A 221 -8.06 -3.05 -10.97
N VAL A 222 -9.26 -2.53 -10.73
CA VAL A 222 -10.22 -2.15 -11.78
C VAL A 222 -9.64 -1.03 -12.65
N PHE A 223 -9.17 0.05 -12.03
CA PHE A 223 -8.58 1.18 -12.77
C PHE A 223 -7.34 0.78 -13.56
N TYR A 224 -6.46 -0.04 -12.99
CA TYR A 224 -5.31 -0.57 -13.71
C TYR A 224 -5.75 -1.27 -15.00
N ASN A 225 -6.69 -2.20 -14.92
CA ASN A 225 -7.16 -2.96 -16.08
C ASN A 225 -7.94 -2.13 -17.09
N LEU A 226 -8.60 -1.05 -16.68
CA LEU A 226 -9.34 -0.18 -17.59
C LEU A 226 -8.48 0.91 -18.23
N CYS A 227 -7.44 1.40 -17.55
CA CYS A 227 -6.69 2.58 -17.96
C CYS A 227 -5.33 2.26 -18.57
N ILE A 228 -4.67 1.16 -18.17
CA ILE A 228 -3.28 0.91 -18.53
C ILE A 228 -3.17 -0.17 -19.61
N GLY A 229 -2.33 0.10 -20.61
CA GLY A 229 -1.76 -0.91 -21.49
C GLY A 229 -2.62 -1.42 -22.62
N HIS A 230 -3.81 -0.89 -22.81
CA HIS A 230 -4.62 -1.23 -23.98
C HIS A 230 -3.98 -0.69 -25.26
N SER A 231 -4.14 -1.44 -26.35
CA SER A 231 -3.73 -0.95 -27.65
C SER A 231 -4.52 0.32 -27.97
N VAL A 232 -3.82 1.39 -28.33
CA VAL A 232 -4.48 2.61 -28.82
C VAL A 232 -5.44 2.22 -29.94
N GLN A 233 -6.71 2.50 -29.75
CA GLN A 233 -7.76 2.28 -30.74
C GLN A 233 -8.17 3.62 -31.32
N ASP A 234 -8.90 3.59 -32.44
CA ASP A 234 -9.55 4.78 -33.00
C ASP A 234 -8.55 5.89 -33.42
N VAL A 235 -7.43 5.48 -34.07
CA VAL A 235 -6.49 6.42 -34.66
C VAL A 235 -7.06 7.00 -35.93
N ASN A 236 -7.29 8.30 -35.97
CA ASN A 236 -7.80 9.00 -37.15
C ASN A 236 -6.73 9.16 -38.21
N PHE A 237 -7.02 8.69 -39.43
CA PHE A 237 -6.15 8.85 -40.60
C PHE A 237 -6.76 9.78 -41.62
N ALA A 238 -5.96 10.75 -42.11
CA ALA A 238 -6.22 11.46 -43.32
C ALA A 238 -5.74 10.60 -44.49
N ILE A 239 -6.59 10.35 -45.46
CA ILE A 239 -6.26 9.60 -46.68
C ILE A 239 -6.27 10.55 -47.88
N VAL A 240 -5.12 10.63 -48.57
CA VAL A 240 -4.96 11.31 -49.84
C VAL A 240 -4.61 10.27 -50.87
N ASN A 241 -5.58 9.96 -51.75
CA ASN A 241 -5.44 8.95 -52.77
C ASN A 241 -5.53 9.59 -54.17
N ASP A 242 -4.37 9.90 -54.76
CA ASP A 242 -4.29 10.48 -56.12
C ASP A 242 -4.48 9.41 -57.22
N GLU A 243 -4.37 8.11 -56.89
CA GLU A 243 -4.60 7.04 -57.84
C GLU A 243 -6.09 6.87 -58.15
N MET A 244 -6.98 7.02 -57.14
CA MET A 244 -8.41 6.88 -57.30
C MET A 244 -9.15 7.66 -56.22
N LYS A 245 -9.86 8.71 -56.60
CA LYS A 245 -10.57 9.60 -55.64
C LYS A 245 -11.76 8.93 -54.94
N ASN A 246 -12.34 7.89 -55.51
CA ASN A 246 -13.50 7.21 -54.96
C ASN A 246 -13.36 5.69 -55.10
N CYS A 247 -13.21 5.00 -53.98
CA CYS A 247 -13.06 3.53 -53.89
C CYS A 247 -14.42 2.79 -53.74
N GLY A 248 -15.54 3.41 -54.08
CA GLY A 248 -16.90 2.93 -53.75
C GLY A 248 -17.45 1.76 -54.55
N SER A 249 -16.81 1.34 -55.63
CA SER A 249 -17.21 0.19 -56.46
C SER A 249 -16.06 -0.80 -56.57
N TYR A 250 -15.85 -1.52 -55.52
CA TYR A 250 -14.77 -2.49 -55.44
C TYR A 250 -15.23 -3.83 -56.03
N VAL A 251 -14.69 -4.24 -57.17
CA VAL A 251 -14.89 -5.57 -57.75
C VAL A 251 -13.67 -6.43 -57.38
N HIS A 252 -13.91 -7.48 -56.63
CA HIS A 252 -12.89 -8.52 -56.40
C HIS A 252 -12.62 -9.22 -57.73
N HIS A 253 -11.43 -9.08 -58.28
CA HIS A 253 -11.00 -9.85 -59.43
C HIS A 253 -10.29 -11.13 -58.98
N ASP A 254 -10.71 -12.25 -59.53
CA ASP A 254 -10.05 -13.57 -59.35
C ASP A 254 -8.78 -13.74 -60.19
N SER A 255 -8.20 -12.64 -60.67
CA SER A 255 -7.01 -12.61 -61.53
C SER A 255 -5.73 -12.24 -60.75
N CYS A 256 -4.58 -12.71 -61.28
CA CYS A 256 -3.28 -12.40 -60.68
C CYS A 256 -2.89 -10.94 -60.93
N PHE A 257 -2.57 -10.22 -59.87
CA PHE A 257 -2.10 -8.83 -59.90
C PHE A 257 -0.94 -8.56 -60.88
N LEU A 258 -0.05 -9.52 -61.11
CA LEU A 258 1.13 -9.34 -61.96
C LEU A 258 0.80 -9.41 -63.45
N ASN A 259 -0.23 -10.16 -63.84
CA ASN A 259 -0.54 -10.46 -65.23
C ASN A 259 -1.71 -9.61 -65.77
N ASP A 260 -2.61 -9.17 -64.91
CA ASP A 260 -3.79 -8.42 -65.33
C ASP A 260 -3.52 -6.90 -65.29
N VAL A 261 -3.55 -6.27 -66.48
CA VAL A 261 -3.33 -4.82 -66.64
C VAL A 261 -4.50 -4.02 -66.02
N ASN A 262 -5.69 -4.60 -66.00
CA ASN A 262 -6.92 -3.97 -65.50
C ASN A 262 -7.21 -4.34 -64.04
N TYR A 263 -6.24 -4.94 -63.36
CA TYR A 263 -6.39 -5.26 -61.94
C TYR A 263 -6.82 -4.05 -61.12
N THR A 264 -7.68 -4.28 -60.13
CA THR A 264 -8.18 -3.23 -59.23
C THR A 264 -7.03 -2.40 -58.62
N LYS A 265 -7.32 -1.13 -58.35
CA LYS A 265 -6.34 -0.23 -57.72
C LYS A 265 -5.98 -0.70 -56.33
N LEU A 266 -4.72 -1.07 -56.13
CA LEU A 266 -4.22 -1.59 -54.83
C LEU A 266 -4.31 -0.57 -53.69
N SER A 267 -4.33 0.73 -54.00
CA SER A 267 -4.58 1.78 -53.01
C SER A 267 -5.94 1.59 -52.34
N CYS A 268 -6.97 1.20 -53.07
CA CYS A 268 -8.31 0.95 -52.51
C CYS A 268 -8.35 -0.33 -51.67
N THR A 269 -7.68 -1.41 -52.12
CA THR A 269 -7.54 -2.65 -51.30
C THR A 269 -6.81 -2.37 -49.99
N PHE A 270 -5.75 -1.55 -50.09
CA PHE A 270 -5.01 -1.14 -48.89
C PHE A 270 -5.90 -0.38 -47.91
N ILE A 271 -6.67 0.60 -48.36
CA ILE A 271 -7.57 1.39 -47.55
C ILE A 271 -8.64 0.50 -46.88
N GLU A 272 -9.17 -0.47 -47.62
CA GLU A 272 -10.16 -1.43 -47.09
C GLU A 272 -9.52 -2.36 -46.07
N ASN A 273 -8.36 -2.87 -46.30
CA ASN A 273 -7.60 -3.69 -45.35
C ASN A 273 -7.23 -2.89 -44.09
N LEU A 274 -6.90 -1.61 -44.22
CA LEU A 274 -6.67 -0.74 -43.07
C LEU A 274 -7.94 -0.58 -42.19
N ARG A 275 -9.10 -0.46 -42.83
CA ARG A 275 -10.41 -0.45 -42.16
C ARG A 275 -10.64 -1.74 -41.36
N TYR A 276 -10.25 -2.90 -41.91
CA TYR A 276 -10.41 -4.18 -41.22
C TYR A 276 -9.61 -4.26 -39.93
N PHE A 277 -8.39 -3.74 -39.87
CA PHE A 277 -7.57 -3.73 -38.67
C PHE A 277 -8.11 -2.79 -37.58
N ASN A 278 -8.84 -1.75 -37.96
CA ASN A 278 -9.52 -0.84 -37.03
C ASN A 278 -10.95 -1.32 -36.66
N LYS A 279 -11.48 -2.35 -37.30
CA LYS A 279 -12.87 -2.81 -37.21
C LYS A 279 -13.22 -3.70 -36.03
N ARG A 280 -12.29 -4.06 -35.16
CA ARG A 280 -12.52 -5.05 -34.08
C ARG A 280 -13.60 -4.67 -33.06
N LEU A 281 -14.20 -3.47 -33.10
CA LEU A 281 -15.25 -3.00 -32.21
C LEU A 281 -16.58 -2.61 -32.87
N VAL A 282 -16.74 -2.72 -34.18
CA VAL A 282 -17.98 -2.28 -34.88
C VAL A 282 -18.85 -3.44 -35.34
N ASN A 283 -19.08 -4.44 -34.49
CA ASN A 283 -20.03 -5.53 -34.80
C ASN A 283 -21.36 -5.38 -34.07
N ARG A 284 -21.96 -4.18 -34.00
CA ARG A 284 -23.31 -4.03 -33.42
C ARG A 284 -24.20 -2.92 -33.99
N HIS A 285 -24.16 -2.60 -35.29
CA HIS A 285 -25.38 -2.04 -35.91
C HIS A 285 -25.28 -2.11 -37.42
N LYS A 286 -26.17 -2.92 -38.01
CA LYS A 286 -26.44 -2.97 -39.43
C LYS A 286 -27.13 -1.68 -39.87
N GLY A 287 -26.64 -1.12 -41.00
CA GLY A 287 -27.43 -0.28 -41.88
C GLY A 287 -27.21 1.22 -41.74
N GLN A 288 -26.18 1.73 -42.45
CA GLN A 288 -26.29 2.89 -43.35
C GLN A 288 -24.91 3.22 -43.96
N THR A 289 -24.85 3.20 -45.26
CA THR A 289 -23.68 3.58 -46.08
C THR A 289 -23.53 5.10 -46.07
N LYS A 290 -22.73 5.63 -45.18
CA LYS A 290 -22.05 6.93 -45.28
C LYS A 290 -20.56 6.74 -45.10
N MET A 291 -19.77 7.47 -45.90
CA MET A 291 -18.29 7.39 -45.94
C MET A 291 -17.56 7.73 -44.62
N CYS A 292 -18.28 7.91 -43.54
CA CYS A 292 -17.78 8.03 -42.20
C CYS A 292 -18.37 6.90 -41.38
N TYR A 293 -17.55 5.98 -40.85
CA TYR A 293 -18.00 5.08 -39.80
C TYR A 293 -18.03 5.88 -38.51
N SER A 294 -19.25 6.28 -38.09
CA SER A 294 -19.44 6.96 -36.81
C SER A 294 -19.43 5.94 -35.68
N HIS A 295 -18.53 6.11 -34.73
CA HIS A 295 -18.68 5.63 -33.37
C HIS A 295 -19.98 6.21 -32.77
N PRO A 296 -20.62 5.61 -31.75
CA PRO A 296 -21.80 6.20 -31.10
C PRO A 296 -21.61 7.65 -30.61
N PHE A 297 -20.37 8.14 -30.59
CA PHE A 297 -20.02 9.55 -30.29
C PHE A 297 -19.63 10.39 -31.52
N GLY A 298 -19.90 9.94 -32.76
CA GLY A 298 -19.75 10.77 -33.98
C GLY A 298 -18.32 10.94 -34.52
N ILE A 299 -17.36 10.08 -34.15
CA ILE A 299 -15.95 10.20 -34.54
C ILE A 299 -15.70 9.39 -35.82
N CYS A 300 -15.16 10.02 -36.87
CA CYS A 300 -14.77 9.40 -38.15
C CYS A 300 -13.29 8.98 -38.13
N PHE A 301 -13.00 7.68 -38.36
CA PHE A 301 -11.62 7.14 -38.32
C PHE A 301 -10.81 7.32 -39.61
N GLN A 302 -11.46 7.62 -40.72
CA GLN A 302 -10.80 7.87 -42.01
C GLN A 302 -11.48 9.04 -42.70
N VAL A 303 -10.74 10.10 -42.95
CA VAL A 303 -11.21 11.29 -43.66
C VAL A 303 -10.45 11.42 -44.96
N HIS A 304 -11.17 11.45 -46.09
CA HIS A 304 -10.56 11.69 -47.41
C HIS A 304 -10.33 13.17 -47.63
N TYR A 305 -9.10 13.53 -47.94
CA TYR A 305 -8.70 14.90 -48.29
C TYR A 305 -8.40 15.03 -49.76
N PRO A 306 -8.74 16.17 -50.40
CA PRO A 306 -8.56 16.36 -51.84
C PRO A 306 -7.10 16.50 -52.26
N ASN A 307 -6.24 16.98 -51.36
CA ASN A 307 -4.80 17.17 -51.62
C ASN A 307 -3.97 17.03 -50.34
N LEU A 308 -2.65 16.87 -50.50
CA LEU A 308 -1.73 16.68 -49.39
C LEU A 308 -1.62 17.89 -48.47
N GLU A 309 -1.73 19.12 -49.03
CA GLU A 309 -1.59 20.34 -48.19
C GLU A 309 -2.74 20.50 -47.23
N SER A 310 -3.99 20.26 -47.66
CA SER A 310 -5.14 20.32 -46.75
C SER A 310 -5.06 19.25 -45.63
N SER A 311 -4.50 18.08 -45.94
CA SER A 311 -4.29 17.04 -44.91
C SER A 311 -3.18 17.38 -43.91
N LYS A 312 -2.13 18.09 -44.35
CA LYS A 312 -1.08 18.62 -43.44
C LYS A 312 -1.62 19.67 -42.48
N VAL A 313 -2.52 20.54 -42.96
CA VAL A 313 -3.20 21.52 -42.07
C VAL A 313 -4.01 20.78 -40.99
N ALA A 314 -4.76 19.74 -41.36
CA ALA A 314 -5.50 18.93 -40.42
C ALA A 314 -4.60 18.17 -39.43
N LEU A 315 -3.43 17.70 -39.86
CA LEU A 315 -2.44 17.07 -38.98
C LEU A 315 -1.88 18.09 -37.98
N ASN A 316 -1.56 19.30 -38.40
CA ASN A 316 -1.08 20.36 -37.53
C ASN A 316 -2.16 20.89 -36.57
N ALA A 317 -3.45 20.79 -36.95
CA ALA A 317 -4.59 21.11 -36.08
C ALA A 317 -4.94 19.99 -35.11
N ASN A 318 -4.24 18.84 -35.14
CA ASN A 318 -4.52 17.64 -34.33
C ASN A 318 -5.88 16.97 -34.64
N ASP A 319 -6.51 17.26 -35.78
CA ASP A 319 -7.75 16.63 -36.23
C ASP A 319 -7.52 15.17 -36.66
N VAL A 320 -6.31 14.88 -37.16
CA VAL A 320 -5.87 13.55 -37.58
C VAL A 320 -4.48 13.23 -37.00
N SER A 321 -4.26 11.95 -36.70
CA SER A 321 -3.01 11.48 -36.08
C SER A 321 -1.96 11.06 -37.13
N GLY A 322 -2.36 10.87 -38.38
CA GLY A 322 -1.48 10.51 -39.47
C GLY A 322 -2.10 10.70 -40.83
N ILE A 323 -1.25 10.86 -41.87
CA ILE A 323 -1.65 11.00 -43.28
C ILE A 323 -1.10 9.82 -44.05
N LEU A 324 -1.93 9.20 -44.86
CA LEU A 324 -1.53 8.19 -45.84
C LEU A 324 -1.68 8.79 -47.22
N TYR A 325 -0.58 8.86 -47.98
CA TYR A 325 -0.57 9.40 -49.32
C TYR A 325 -0.21 8.31 -50.36
N PHE A 326 -1.07 8.17 -51.37
CA PHE A 326 -0.89 7.27 -52.52
C PHE A 326 -0.71 8.08 -53.79
N ALA A 327 0.38 7.84 -54.51
CA ALA A 327 0.67 8.54 -55.79
C ALA A 327 -0.24 8.06 -56.92
N HIS A 328 -0.45 8.89 -57.91
CA HIS A 328 -1.35 8.64 -59.05
C HIS A 328 -1.13 7.29 -59.75
N ASN A 329 0.12 6.82 -59.88
CA ASN A 329 0.48 5.56 -60.55
C ASN A 329 0.88 4.45 -59.54
N TYR A 330 0.40 4.47 -58.32
CA TYR A 330 0.84 3.57 -57.24
C TYR A 330 0.79 2.09 -57.65
N THR A 331 -0.33 1.57 -58.10
CA THR A 331 -0.51 0.15 -58.48
C THR A 331 0.38 -0.25 -59.62
N LYS A 332 0.50 0.60 -60.70
CA LYS A 332 1.34 0.35 -61.86
C LYS A 332 2.83 0.33 -61.49
N SER A 333 3.26 1.28 -60.71
CA SER A 333 4.65 1.38 -60.24
C SER A 333 5.01 0.24 -59.31
N LEU A 334 4.08 -0.17 -58.39
CA LEU A 334 4.28 -1.30 -57.50
C LEU A 334 4.41 -2.63 -58.29
N ARG A 335 3.61 -2.80 -59.35
CA ARG A 335 3.73 -3.97 -60.25
C ARG A 335 5.11 -4.04 -60.89
N LYS A 336 5.62 -2.93 -61.46
CA LYS A 336 6.96 -2.86 -62.02
C LYS A 336 8.05 -3.17 -61.01
N ARG A 337 7.87 -2.67 -59.78
CA ARG A 337 8.80 -2.93 -58.67
C ARG A 337 8.85 -4.42 -58.31
N VAL A 338 7.71 -5.08 -58.22
CA VAL A 338 7.62 -6.52 -57.96
C VAL A 338 8.20 -7.34 -59.11
N GLN A 339 8.03 -6.88 -60.36
CA GLN A 339 8.61 -7.51 -61.55
C GLN A 339 10.10 -7.19 -61.77
N ARG A 340 10.75 -6.41 -60.86
CA ARG A 340 12.14 -5.95 -60.96
C ARG A 340 12.44 -5.10 -62.20
N ARG A 341 11.44 -4.36 -62.70
CA ARG A 341 11.54 -3.47 -63.89
C ARG A 341 11.33 -2.00 -63.48
N ALA A 342 11.40 -1.66 -62.22
CA ALA A 342 11.16 -0.31 -61.72
C ALA A 342 12.38 0.59 -61.87
N ASN A 343 12.18 1.81 -62.35
CA ASN A 343 13.15 2.90 -62.28
C ASN A 343 12.99 3.72 -60.99
N LEU A 344 13.80 4.76 -60.80
CA LEU A 344 13.76 5.60 -59.58
C LEU A 344 12.38 6.26 -59.37
N TYR A 345 11.73 6.69 -60.45
CA TYR A 345 10.37 7.26 -60.38
C TYR A 345 9.34 6.22 -59.92
N ASP A 346 9.41 5.00 -60.51
CA ASP A 346 8.52 3.92 -60.12
C ASP A 346 8.75 3.50 -58.65
N MET A 347 10.00 3.55 -58.16
CA MET A 347 10.30 3.27 -56.74
C MET A 347 9.61 4.26 -55.80
N ASN A 348 9.70 5.55 -56.08
CA ASN A 348 9.05 6.59 -55.28
C ASN A 348 7.52 6.51 -55.36
N SER A 349 6.97 6.33 -56.59
CA SER A 349 5.52 6.25 -56.79
C SER A 349 4.88 4.96 -56.25
N SER A 350 5.66 3.90 -56.05
CA SER A 350 5.21 2.64 -55.44
C SER A 350 5.28 2.62 -53.91
N SER A 351 5.74 3.69 -53.28
CA SER A 351 5.86 3.79 -51.84
C SER A 351 4.64 4.48 -51.27
N VAL A 352 4.04 3.90 -50.24
CA VAL A 352 3.02 4.59 -49.42
C VAL A 352 3.74 5.58 -48.51
N GLN A 353 3.48 6.87 -48.71
CA GLN A 353 4.07 7.89 -47.86
C GLN A 353 3.21 8.08 -46.64
N VAL A 354 3.83 8.00 -45.45
CA VAL A 354 3.16 8.13 -44.16
C VAL A 354 3.71 9.35 -43.43
N TYR A 355 2.85 10.32 -43.23
CA TYR A 355 3.18 11.48 -42.38
C TYR A 355 2.49 11.30 -41.03
N SER A 356 3.22 11.45 -39.95
CA SER A 356 2.67 11.36 -38.61
C SER A 356 3.38 12.35 -37.69
N GLU A 357 2.67 12.82 -36.69
CA GLU A 357 3.25 13.65 -35.67
C GLU A 357 4.23 12.84 -34.79
N PHE A 358 5.37 13.45 -34.47
CA PHE A 358 6.44 12.78 -33.72
C PHE A 358 6.33 12.93 -32.19
N SER A 359 5.43 13.78 -31.69
CA SER A 359 5.27 14.04 -30.25
C SER A 359 4.79 12.84 -29.47
N ASN A 360 3.85 12.06 -30.02
CA ASN A 360 3.31 10.88 -29.36
C ASN A 360 3.93 9.57 -29.88
N TYR A 361 4.88 9.07 -29.11
CA TYR A 361 5.60 7.83 -29.45
C TYR A 361 4.68 6.62 -29.64
N ILE A 362 3.66 6.46 -28.77
CA ILE A 362 2.78 5.29 -28.78
C ILE A 362 1.90 5.29 -30.03
N ILE A 363 1.30 6.42 -30.37
CA ILE A 363 0.49 6.58 -31.60
C ILE A 363 1.34 6.31 -32.82
N ARG A 364 2.55 6.88 -32.90
CA ARG A 364 3.47 6.65 -34.01
C ARG A 364 3.83 5.17 -34.19
N GLN A 365 4.13 4.44 -33.13
CA GLN A 365 4.43 3.00 -33.23
C GLN A 365 3.20 2.20 -33.66
N LYS A 366 2.01 2.59 -33.20
CA LYS A 366 0.74 2.00 -33.63
C LYS A 366 0.53 2.21 -35.13
N ILE A 367 0.67 3.44 -35.62
CA ILE A 367 0.54 3.78 -37.05
C ILE A 367 1.51 2.92 -37.88
N LYS A 368 2.81 2.92 -37.53
CA LYS A 368 3.83 2.15 -38.21
C LYS A 368 3.48 0.65 -38.27
N ARG A 369 3.05 0.07 -37.17
CA ARG A 369 2.67 -1.35 -37.08
C ARG A 369 1.45 -1.66 -37.96
N ASP A 370 0.42 -0.82 -37.91
CA ASP A 370 -0.84 -1.08 -38.61
C ASP A 370 -0.70 -0.88 -40.13
N VAL A 371 0.04 0.14 -40.56
CA VAL A 371 0.38 0.35 -41.97
C VAL A 371 1.19 -0.82 -42.53
N TYR A 372 2.21 -1.30 -41.80
CA TYR A 372 3.01 -2.45 -42.21
C TYR A 372 2.16 -3.74 -42.34
N LYS A 373 1.34 -4.06 -41.34
CA LYS A 373 0.44 -5.23 -41.39
C LYS A 373 -0.60 -5.13 -42.49
N THR A 374 -1.10 -3.93 -42.75
CA THR A 374 -2.05 -3.67 -43.84
C THR A 374 -1.41 -3.88 -45.19
N PHE A 375 -0.18 -3.40 -45.38
CA PHE A 375 0.59 -3.61 -46.61
C PHE A 375 0.84 -5.10 -46.84
N GLU A 376 1.32 -5.84 -45.83
CA GLU A 376 1.57 -7.28 -45.90
C GLU A 376 0.28 -8.05 -46.30
N LYS A 377 -0.84 -7.74 -45.65
CA LYS A 377 -2.15 -8.34 -45.98
C LYS A 377 -2.56 -8.03 -47.41
N THR A 378 -2.45 -6.77 -47.85
CA THR A 378 -2.82 -6.33 -49.19
C THR A 378 -1.99 -7.02 -50.28
N ILE A 379 -0.68 -7.14 -50.07
CA ILE A 379 0.19 -7.87 -51.03
C ILE A 379 -0.14 -9.36 -51.05
N ASN A 380 -0.37 -9.98 -49.89
CA ASN A 380 -0.73 -11.40 -49.84
C ASN A 380 -2.07 -11.69 -50.54
N GLU A 381 -3.07 -10.83 -50.41
CA GLU A 381 -4.35 -10.94 -51.13
C GLU A 381 -4.17 -10.73 -52.64
N ALA A 382 -3.45 -9.69 -53.06
CA ALA A 382 -3.22 -9.38 -54.46
C ALA A 382 -2.43 -10.46 -55.19
N THR A 383 -1.64 -11.24 -54.45
CA THR A 383 -0.74 -12.24 -55.03
C THR A 383 -1.23 -13.67 -54.87
N LYS A 384 -2.31 -13.88 -54.10
CA LYS A 384 -2.88 -15.21 -53.81
C LYS A 384 -3.25 -16.01 -55.07
N GLN A 385 -3.71 -15.33 -56.10
CA GLN A 385 -4.10 -15.94 -57.41
C GLN A 385 -2.91 -16.10 -58.40
N CYS A 386 -1.70 -15.70 -57.98
CA CYS A 386 -0.53 -15.82 -58.85
C CYS A 386 0.15 -17.17 -58.60
N ASN A 387 0.25 -18.01 -59.64
CA ASN A 387 0.87 -19.33 -59.63
C ASN A 387 2.40 -19.34 -59.34
N LYS A 388 2.98 -18.24 -58.92
CA LYS A 388 4.39 -18.12 -58.54
C LYS A 388 4.56 -18.16 -57.05
N ASN A 389 5.65 -18.75 -56.59
CA ASN A 389 6.02 -18.83 -55.18
C ASN A 389 6.28 -17.43 -54.61
N MET A 390 5.21 -16.75 -54.19
CA MET A 390 5.19 -15.31 -53.84
C MET A 390 5.85 -15.01 -52.49
N LYS A 391 6.41 -16.00 -51.83
CA LYS A 391 7.30 -15.79 -50.65
C LYS A 391 8.50 -14.87 -51.00
N SER A 392 8.81 -14.68 -52.28
CA SER A 392 9.85 -13.73 -52.74
C SER A 392 9.46 -12.26 -52.63
N VAL A 393 8.16 -11.94 -52.45
CA VAL A 393 7.66 -10.55 -52.29
C VAL A 393 7.33 -10.24 -50.84
N SER A 394 7.09 -11.27 -50.03
CA SER A 394 6.91 -11.11 -48.60
C SER A 394 8.25 -10.83 -47.89
N SER A 395 8.19 -10.24 -46.70
CA SER A 395 9.39 -10.05 -45.89
C SER A 395 10.12 -11.39 -45.69
N PRO A 396 11.43 -11.48 -45.92
CA PRO A 396 12.19 -12.71 -45.69
C PRO A 396 12.32 -13.05 -44.19
N ILE A 397 11.81 -12.19 -43.32
CA ILE A 397 11.85 -12.36 -41.88
C ILE A 397 10.55 -13.05 -41.40
N VAL A 398 10.69 -14.26 -40.91
CA VAL A 398 9.58 -15.02 -40.28
C VAL A 398 9.77 -14.97 -38.80
N ILE A 399 8.87 -14.27 -38.11
CA ILE A 399 8.84 -14.23 -36.63
C ILE A 399 8.07 -15.45 -36.14
N GLN A 400 8.82 -16.44 -35.63
CA GLN A 400 8.21 -17.58 -34.97
C GLN A 400 7.89 -17.22 -33.51
N LYS A 401 6.67 -17.50 -33.09
CA LYS A 401 6.25 -17.29 -31.72
C LYS A 401 6.70 -18.47 -30.86
N VAL A 402 7.55 -18.20 -29.88
CA VAL A 402 8.02 -19.19 -28.91
C VAL A 402 7.49 -18.77 -27.54
N GLY A 403 6.76 -19.65 -26.87
CA GLY A 403 6.20 -19.42 -25.53
C GLY A 403 4.79 -19.98 -25.37
N LYS A 404 4.43 -20.31 -24.12
CA LYS A 404 3.12 -20.89 -23.78
C LYS A 404 2.00 -19.83 -23.83
N VAL A 405 2.29 -18.58 -23.48
CA VAL A 405 1.32 -17.47 -23.42
C VAL A 405 1.58 -16.47 -24.54
N GLN A 406 0.54 -16.07 -25.24
CA GLN A 406 0.60 -15.00 -26.24
C GLN A 406 0.29 -13.66 -25.59
N ILE A 407 1.32 -12.85 -25.37
CA ILE A 407 1.18 -11.48 -24.88
C ILE A 407 0.88 -10.58 -26.07
N THR A 408 -0.33 -10.07 -26.14
CA THR A 408 -0.80 -9.19 -27.22
C THR A 408 -0.79 -7.72 -26.85
N GLU A 409 -0.93 -7.42 -25.58
CA GLU A 409 -1.06 -6.06 -25.05
C GLU A 409 -0.06 -5.81 -23.92
N PHE A 410 0.30 -4.55 -23.71
CA PHE A 410 1.24 -4.16 -22.66
C PHE A 410 0.71 -4.48 -21.24
N ILE A 411 -0.61 -4.38 -21.05
CA ILE A 411 -1.25 -4.71 -19.77
C ILE A 411 -0.85 -6.11 -19.27
N HIS A 412 -0.83 -7.11 -20.15
CA HIS A 412 -0.48 -8.47 -19.76
C HIS A 412 1.00 -8.61 -19.34
N SER A 413 1.89 -7.82 -19.97
CA SER A 413 3.32 -7.83 -19.61
C SER A 413 3.62 -7.07 -18.34
N SER A 414 2.83 -6.05 -17.99
CA SER A 414 3.00 -5.23 -16.79
C SER A 414 2.22 -5.76 -15.57
N ALA A 415 1.27 -6.67 -15.77
CA ALA A 415 0.45 -7.26 -14.70
C ALA A 415 1.27 -7.86 -13.54
N PRO A 416 2.39 -8.57 -13.75
CA PRO A 416 3.24 -9.05 -12.66
C PRO A 416 3.77 -7.94 -11.75
N GLY A 417 4.17 -6.80 -12.35
CA GLY A 417 4.63 -5.62 -11.63
C GLY A 417 3.51 -5.00 -10.78
N PHE A 418 2.31 -4.92 -11.34
CA PHE A 418 1.15 -4.41 -10.62
C PHE A 418 0.74 -5.30 -9.44
N ILE A 419 0.69 -6.62 -9.63
CA ILE A 419 0.38 -7.58 -8.56
C ILE A 419 1.42 -7.48 -7.44
N ALA A 420 2.71 -7.42 -7.79
CA ALA A 420 3.80 -7.27 -6.82
C ALA A 420 3.67 -5.95 -6.04
N LEU A 421 3.33 -4.85 -6.72
CA LEU A 421 3.14 -3.54 -6.09
C LEU A 421 2.00 -3.56 -5.07
N LEU A 422 0.84 -4.10 -5.43
CA LEU A 422 -0.30 -4.23 -4.52
C LEU A 422 0.05 -5.10 -3.30
N ALA A 423 0.68 -6.26 -3.56
CA ALA A 423 1.08 -7.20 -2.53
C ALA A 423 2.06 -6.59 -1.52
N PHE A 424 2.95 -5.70 -1.94
CA PHE A 424 3.91 -5.03 -1.07
C PHE A 424 3.30 -3.82 -0.34
N TYR A 425 2.62 -2.95 -1.07
CA TYR A 425 2.26 -1.62 -0.59
C TYR A 425 1.12 -1.62 0.44
N PHE A 426 0.08 -2.44 0.25
CA PHE A 426 -1.03 -2.48 1.20
C PHE A 426 -0.64 -3.04 2.57
N PRO A 427 0.09 -4.16 2.68
CA PRO A 427 0.63 -4.60 3.96
C PRO A 427 1.60 -3.59 4.59
N MET A 428 2.38 -2.86 3.80
CA MET A 428 3.28 -1.81 4.28
C MET A 428 2.51 -0.69 4.96
N ILE A 429 1.47 -0.12 4.32
CA ILE A 429 0.65 0.94 4.90
C ILE A 429 -0.06 0.46 6.17
N LEU A 430 -0.67 -0.73 6.12
CA LEU A 430 -1.40 -1.30 7.24
C LEU A 430 -0.49 -1.49 8.46
N SER A 431 0.71 -2.04 8.26
CA SER A 431 1.71 -2.22 9.31
C SER A 431 2.16 -0.90 9.92
N THR A 432 2.45 0.09 9.06
CA THR A 432 2.86 1.42 9.50
C THR A 432 1.78 2.07 10.34
N GLY A 433 0.52 2.02 9.88
CA GLY A 433 -0.61 2.61 10.57
C GLY A 433 -0.86 1.98 11.95
N LEU A 434 -0.93 0.65 12.03
CA LEU A 434 -1.15 -0.06 13.29
C LEU A 434 -0.04 0.22 14.30
N MET A 435 1.21 0.20 13.86
CA MET A 435 2.35 0.41 14.77
C MET A 435 2.45 1.85 15.28
N LEU A 436 2.17 2.84 14.41
CA LEU A 436 2.16 4.25 14.81
C LEU A 436 1.01 4.56 15.76
N THR A 437 -0.17 4.00 15.54
CA THR A 437 -1.30 4.19 16.45
C THR A 437 -0.94 3.70 17.87
N GLU A 438 -0.33 2.54 18.01
CA GLU A 438 0.10 2.04 19.33
C GLU A 438 1.18 2.90 19.99
N LYS A 439 2.09 3.47 19.17
CA LYS A 439 3.14 4.38 19.63
C LYS A 439 2.58 5.72 20.07
N ASP A 440 1.71 6.34 19.26
CA ASP A 440 1.16 7.68 19.51
C ASP A 440 0.16 7.71 20.66
N GLU A 441 -0.65 6.66 20.81
CA GLU A 441 -1.57 6.52 21.94
C GLU A 441 -0.86 6.07 23.24
N GLY A 442 0.46 5.80 23.21
CA GLY A 442 1.26 5.37 24.36
C GLY A 442 0.93 3.96 24.87
N ILE A 443 0.11 3.22 24.13
CA ILE A 443 -0.33 1.87 24.52
C ILE A 443 0.83 0.90 24.59
N MET A 444 1.81 1.06 23.68
CA MET A 444 3.01 0.25 23.64
C MET A 444 3.70 0.20 25.01
N SER A 445 3.93 1.37 25.63
CA SER A 445 4.55 1.46 26.96
C SER A 445 3.74 0.74 28.02
N ARG A 446 2.42 0.86 27.96
CA ARG A 446 1.52 0.23 28.96
C ARG A 446 1.46 -1.29 28.84
N ILE A 447 1.42 -1.84 27.61
CA ILE A 447 1.42 -3.29 27.40
C ILE A 447 2.80 -3.92 27.71
N MET A 448 3.90 -3.21 27.40
CA MET A 448 5.23 -3.67 27.78
C MET A 448 5.41 -3.67 29.30
N ALA A 449 4.88 -2.66 30.02
CA ALA A 449 4.84 -2.66 31.50
C ALA A 449 4.00 -3.81 32.07
N ALA A 450 3.00 -4.30 31.33
CA ALA A 450 2.23 -5.50 31.67
C ALA A 450 2.95 -6.83 31.37
N GLY A 451 4.24 -6.78 30.95
CA GLY A 451 5.09 -7.94 30.69
C GLY A 451 4.96 -8.53 29.27
N VAL A 452 4.36 -7.81 28.32
CA VAL A 452 4.33 -8.23 26.91
C VAL A 452 5.71 -8.02 26.30
N THR A 453 6.21 -9.02 25.57
CA THR A 453 7.45 -8.88 24.81
C THR A 453 7.19 -8.26 23.43
N PHE A 454 8.22 -7.63 22.88
CA PHE A 454 8.11 -7.03 21.55
C PHE A 454 7.85 -8.10 20.45
N GLU A 455 8.43 -9.29 20.63
CA GLU A 455 8.21 -10.42 19.72
C GLU A 455 6.74 -10.91 19.75
N GLU A 456 6.11 -10.96 20.93
CA GLU A 456 4.68 -11.32 21.06
C GLU A 456 3.80 -10.31 20.32
N LEU A 457 4.12 -9.02 20.43
CA LEU A 457 3.40 -7.96 19.73
C LEU A 457 3.55 -8.10 18.23
N LEU A 458 4.80 -8.22 17.72
CA LEU A 458 5.06 -8.40 16.29
C LEU A 458 4.39 -9.64 15.75
N PHE A 459 4.44 -10.76 16.46
CA PHE A 459 3.83 -12.01 16.03
C PHE A 459 2.30 -11.91 15.96
N SER A 460 1.69 -11.22 16.92
CA SER A 460 0.24 -10.95 16.91
C SER A 460 -0.18 -10.11 15.69
N MET A 461 0.59 -9.04 15.38
CA MET A 461 0.36 -8.22 14.19
C MET A 461 0.57 -9.03 12.91
N PHE A 462 1.62 -9.85 12.86
CA PHE A 462 1.92 -10.71 11.73
C PHE A 462 0.76 -11.65 11.41
N CYS A 463 0.19 -12.32 12.40
CA CYS A 463 -0.93 -13.24 12.19
C CYS A 463 -2.18 -12.52 11.65
N LEU A 464 -2.53 -11.37 12.22
CA LEU A 464 -3.68 -10.61 11.75
C LEU A 464 -3.48 -10.12 10.31
N GLN A 465 -2.32 -9.56 10.03
CA GLN A 465 -2.02 -9.01 8.71
C GLN A 465 -1.90 -10.10 7.64
N THR A 466 -1.38 -11.28 7.99
CA THR A 466 -1.39 -12.44 7.10
C THR A 466 -2.81 -12.79 6.67
N PHE A 467 -3.75 -12.80 7.61
CA PHE A 467 -5.17 -13.04 7.30
C PHE A 467 -5.74 -11.97 6.34
N VAL A 468 -5.50 -10.69 6.63
CA VAL A 468 -5.93 -9.58 5.77
C VAL A 468 -5.29 -9.67 4.38
N HIS A 469 -3.98 -9.96 4.32
CA HIS A 469 -3.23 -10.05 3.07
C HIS A 469 -3.70 -11.22 2.19
N ILE A 470 -4.05 -12.36 2.79
CA ILE A 470 -4.63 -13.50 2.05
C ILE A 470 -5.92 -13.05 1.35
N ILE A 471 -6.82 -12.36 2.05
CA ILE A 471 -8.08 -11.90 1.47
C ILE A 471 -7.82 -10.87 0.36
N GLN A 472 -6.98 -9.87 0.61
CA GLN A 472 -6.62 -8.84 -0.38
C GLN A 472 -6.02 -9.46 -1.64
N SER A 473 -5.06 -10.37 -1.48
CA SER A 473 -4.40 -11.04 -2.60
C SER A 473 -5.37 -11.94 -3.37
N ALA A 474 -6.26 -12.65 -2.68
CA ALA A 474 -7.28 -13.47 -3.32
C ALA A 474 -8.23 -12.63 -4.17
N ILE A 475 -8.70 -11.49 -3.65
CA ILE A 475 -9.57 -10.55 -4.38
C ILE A 475 -8.82 -9.99 -5.60
N ALA A 476 -7.59 -9.50 -5.42
CA ALA A 476 -6.80 -8.92 -6.50
C ALA A 476 -6.50 -9.95 -7.60
N MET A 477 -6.09 -11.16 -7.24
CA MET A 477 -5.81 -12.23 -8.19
C MET A 477 -7.08 -12.70 -8.91
N PHE A 478 -8.21 -12.83 -8.21
CA PHE A 478 -9.49 -13.16 -8.81
C PHE A 478 -9.90 -12.11 -9.86
N MET A 479 -9.82 -10.83 -9.52
CA MET A 479 -10.11 -9.75 -10.45
C MET A 479 -9.18 -9.77 -11.65
N MET A 480 -7.86 -9.88 -11.43
CA MET A 480 -6.87 -9.88 -12.52
C MET A 480 -7.02 -11.04 -13.47
N PHE A 481 -7.19 -12.25 -12.98
CA PHE A 481 -7.10 -13.46 -13.80
C PHE A 481 -8.45 -14.00 -14.26
N THR A 482 -9.53 -13.73 -13.51
CA THR A 482 -10.86 -14.26 -13.84
C THR A 482 -11.77 -13.21 -14.44
N VAL A 483 -11.81 -11.98 -13.88
CA VAL A 483 -12.70 -10.93 -14.37
C VAL A 483 -12.11 -10.22 -15.60
N PHE A 484 -10.81 -9.90 -15.56
CA PHE A 484 -10.12 -9.17 -16.63
C PHE A 484 -9.32 -10.08 -17.57
N ASP A 485 -9.39 -11.40 -17.39
CA ASP A 485 -8.81 -12.42 -18.27
C ASP A 485 -7.32 -12.20 -18.59
N ASN A 486 -6.55 -11.70 -17.60
CA ASN A 486 -5.10 -11.61 -17.75
C ASN A 486 -4.51 -13.02 -17.79
N PRO A 487 -3.56 -13.31 -18.71
CA PRO A 487 -3.05 -14.64 -18.88
C PRO A 487 -2.24 -15.14 -17.67
N ILE A 488 -2.61 -16.30 -17.16
CA ILE A 488 -1.85 -17.04 -16.14
C ILE A 488 -1.80 -18.51 -16.50
N LEU A 489 -0.64 -19.13 -16.32
CA LEU A 489 -0.47 -20.57 -16.47
C LEU A 489 -0.83 -21.27 -15.16
N MET A 490 -1.95 -22.00 -15.16
CA MET A 490 -2.49 -22.69 -13.98
C MET A 490 -1.51 -23.69 -13.35
N GLU A 491 -0.59 -24.25 -14.14
CA GLU A 491 0.46 -25.18 -13.66
C GLU A 491 1.29 -24.57 -12.51
N ASN A 492 1.49 -23.25 -12.52
CA ASN A 492 2.33 -22.54 -11.56
C ASN A 492 1.54 -21.67 -10.57
N PHE A 493 0.22 -21.78 -10.53
CA PHE A 493 -0.64 -20.90 -9.73
C PHE A 493 -0.21 -20.82 -8.26
N TRP A 494 0.03 -21.95 -7.59
CA TRP A 494 0.44 -21.98 -6.19
C TRP A 494 1.82 -21.37 -5.95
N SER A 495 2.72 -21.45 -6.93
CA SER A 495 4.02 -20.79 -6.85
C SER A 495 3.89 -19.27 -6.98
N VAL A 496 2.93 -18.79 -7.79
CA VAL A 496 2.59 -17.35 -7.87
C VAL A 496 1.97 -16.90 -6.55
N VAL A 497 1.06 -17.66 -5.96
CA VAL A 497 0.50 -17.35 -4.63
C VAL A 497 1.62 -17.24 -3.59
N ALA A 498 2.54 -18.20 -3.57
CA ALA A 498 3.65 -18.19 -2.60
C ALA A 498 4.54 -16.95 -2.71
N ILE A 499 4.89 -16.51 -3.93
CA ILE A 499 5.71 -15.31 -4.12
C ILE A 499 4.94 -14.04 -3.78
N VAL A 500 3.63 -13.97 -4.05
CA VAL A 500 2.76 -12.86 -3.65
C VAL A 500 2.70 -12.76 -2.12
N MET A 501 2.57 -13.87 -1.42
CA MET A 501 2.60 -13.89 0.06
C MET A 501 3.95 -13.42 0.62
N LEU A 502 5.07 -13.88 0.06
CA LEU A 502 6.41 -13.42 0.47
C LEU A 502 6.58 -11.92 0.23
N THR A 503 6.05 -11.40 -0.88
CA THR A 503 6.09 -9.96 -1.19
C THR A 503 5.28 -9.15 -0.16
N GLY A 504 4.15 -9.66 0.29
CA GLY A 504 3.36 -9.04 1.35
C GLY A 504 4.09 -8.99 2.68
N TYR A 505 4.79 -10.05 3.04
CA TYR A 505 5.61 -10.07 4.25
C TYR A 505 6.77 -9.06 4.20
N GLN A 506 7.40 -8.87 3.03
CA GLN A 506 8.39 -7.80 2.85
C GLN A 506 7.76 -6.43 3.11
N GLY A 507 6.60 -6.15 2.51
CA GLY A 507 5.87 -4.89 2.73
C GLY A 507 5.54 -4.66 4.20
N MET A 508 5.09 -5.71 4.89
CA MET A 508 4.76 -5.64 6.31
C MET A 508 5.97 -5.25 7.18
N PHE A 509 7.11 -5.92 7.02
CA PHE A 509 8.31 -5.59 7.79
C PHE A 509 8.89 -4.21 7.40
N ALA A 510 8.81 -3.83 6.12
CA ALA A 510 9.18 -2.49 5.67
C ALA A 510 8.30 -1.41 6.31
N GLY A 511 6.99 -1.67 6.46
CA GLY A 511 6.05 -0.76 7.11
C GLY A 511 6.32 -0.59 8.60
N ILE A 512 6.60 -1.68 9.33
CA ILE A 512 6.99 -1.61 10.74
C ILE A 512 8.31 -0.83 10.90
N LEU A 513 9.27 -1.05 9.99
CA LEU A 513 10.53 -0.31 9.98
C LEU A 513 10.31 1.19 9.72
N ALA A 514 9.44 1.54 8.77
CA ALA A 514 9.04 2.93 8.52
C ALA A 514 8.42 3.58 9.77
N ALA A 515 7.55 2.87 10.50
CA ALA A 515 6.97 3.34 11.76
C ALA A 515 8.02 3.52 12.86
N ALA A 516 9.03 2.64 12.92
CA ALA A 516 10.12 2.74 13.88
C ALA A 516 10.94 4.03 13.71
N PHE A 517 11.25 4.39 12.47
CA PHE A 517 11.98 5.62 12.16
C PHE A 517 11.14 6.89 12.19
N SER A 518 9.81 6.77 12.19
CA SER A 518 8.91 7.92 12.13
C SER A 518 8.53 8.41 13.54
N ASN A 519 8.54 9.74 13.70
CA ASN A 519 8.06 10.40 14.92
C ASN A 519 6.62 10.94 14.75
N SER A 520 6.06 10.89 13.54
CA SER A 520 4.71 11.36 13.23
C SER A 520 4.09 10.59 12.07
N TYR A 521 2.76 10.60 12.00
CA TYR A 521 2.02 10.05 10.85
C TYR A 521 2.44 10.69 9.52
N THR A 522 2.68 12.00 9.51
CA THR A 522 3.09 12.73 8.32
C THR A 522 4.42 12.20 7.77
N MET A 523 5.41 12.03 8.65
CA MET A 523 6.72 11.49 8.25
C MET A 523 6.60 10.06 7.70
N ALA A 524 5.84 9.21 8.36
CA ALA A 524 5.63 7.83 7.91
C ALA A 524 4.91 7.77 6.56
N THR A 525 3.91 8.62 6.35
CA THR A 525 3.20 8.73 5.07
C THR A 525 4.14 9.13 3.94
N HIS A 526 5.04 10.10 4.17
CA HIS A 526 6.04 10.50 3.17
C HIS A 526 7.02 9.35 2.84
N ILE A 527 7.48 8.59 3.84
CA ILE A 527 8.34 7.42 3.62
C ILE A 527 7.61 6.38 2.77
N ASN A 528 6.37 6.05 3.14
CA ASN A 528 5.56 5.06 2.41
C ASN A 528 5.27 5.51 0.98
N MET A 529 4.90 6.79 0.79
CA MET A 529 4.58 7.34 -0.53
C MET A 529 5.82 7.42 -1.43
N GLY A 530 6.95 7.90 -0.88
CA GLY A 530 8.22 7.94 -1.60
C GLY A 530 8.70 6.56 -2.02
N THR A 531 8.60 5.59 -1.14
CA THR A 531 8.93 4.18 -1.43
C THR A 531 8.02 3.60 -2.52
N ASN A 532 6.70 3.88 -2.45
CA ASN A 532 5.74 3.42 -3.46
C ASN A 532 6.05 3.98 -4.84
N VAL A 533 6.26 5.30 -4.96
CA VAL A 533 6.59 5.95 -6.24
C VAL A 533 7.88 5.38 -6.83
N LEU A 534 8.92 5.25 -6.01
CA LEU A 534 10.20 4.69 -6.44
C LEU A 534 10.04 3.26 -6.98
N PHE A 535 9.37 2.39 -6.24
CA PHE A 535 9.17 1.01 -6.66
C PHE A 535 8.22 0.87 -7.85
N THR A 536 7.22 1.74 -8.00
CA THR A 536 6.34 1.77 -9.18
C THR A 536 7.15 2.03 -10.46
N CYS A 537 8.15 2.91 -10.40
CA CYS A 537 9.04 3.16 -11.54
C CYS A 537 9.98 1.99 -11.82
N LEU A 538 10.39 1.24 -10.80
CA LEU A 538 11.44 0.22 -10.89
C LEU A 538 10.93 -1.21 -11.11
N CYS A 539 9.65 -1.51 -10.82
CA CYS A 539 9.11 -2.87 -10.92
C CYS A 539 8.68 -3.31 -12.33
N GLY A 540 8.89 -2.46 -13.34
CA GLY A 540 8.49 -2.76 -14.73
C GLY A 540 7.01 -2.49 -15.04
N LEU A 541 6.29 -1.83 -14.12
CA LEU A 541 4.87 -1.49 -14.30
C LEU A 541 4.68 -0.37 -15.34
N ILE A 542 5.45 0.72 -15.20
CA ILE A 542 5.34 1.89 -16.08
C ILE A 542 6.16 1.70 -17.35
N TRP A 543 7.38 1.19 -17.21
CA TRP A 543 8.33 1.04 -18.31
C TRP A 543 9.12 -0.26 -18.19
N PRO A 544 9.30 -1.00 -19.31
CA PRO A 544 10.12 -2.22 -19.30
C PRO A 544 11.55 -1.91 -18.87
N MET A 545 12.08 -2.69 -17.93
CA MET A 545 13.42 -2.45 -17.36
C MET A 545 14.56 -2.66 -18.36
N GLU A 546 14.30 -3.36 -19.46
CA GLU A 546 15.23 -3.50 -20.60
C GLU A 546 15.56 -2.15 -21.25
N GLY A 547 14.63 -1.18 -21.17
CA GLY A 547 14.82 0.20 -21.66
C GLY A 547 15.46 1.15 -20.65
N ALA A 548 15.73 0.71 -19.41
CA ALA A 548 16.35 1.54 -18.38
C ALA A 548 17.86 1.70 -18.58
N HIS A 549 18.43 2.74 -17.97
CA HIS A 549 19.88 2.99 -17.98
C HIS A 549 20.66 1.75 -17.46
N PRO A 550 21.80 1.39 -18.07
CA PRO A 550 22.55 0.16 -17.74
C PRO A 550 22.87 -0.01 -16.25
N VAL A 551 23.27 1.06 -15.58
CA VAL A 551 23.56 1.05 -14.14
C VAL A 551 22.32 0.68 -13.34
N LEU A 552 21.18 1.33 -13.62
CA LEU A 552 19.92 1.06 -12.93
C LEU A 552 19.46 -0.39 -13.18
N ARG A 553 19.59 -0.89 -14.41
CA ARG A 553 19.27 -2.27 -14.80
C ARG A 553 20.08 -3.29 -14.02
N ALA A 554 21.37 -3.00 -13.75
CA ALA A 554 22.22 -3.90 -12.97
C ALA A 554 21.76 -4.04 -11.52
N PHE A 555 21.38 -2.93 -10.88
CA PHE A 555 20.91 -2.92 -9.49
C PHE A 555 19.47 -3.40 -9.33
N ASN A 556 18.63 -3.12 -10.29
CA ASN A 556 17.18 -3.40 -10.23
C ASN A 556 16.87 -4.88 -9.97
N LYS A 557 17.68 -5.79 -10.47
CA LYS A 557 17.51 -7.25 -10.29
C LYS A 557 17.53 -7.69 -8.83
N TYR A 558 18.15 -6.89 -7.96
CA TYR A 558 18.32 -7.21 -6.54
C TYR A 558 17.32 -6.46 -5.64
N LEU A 559 16.54 -5.52 -6.20
CA LEU A 559 15.53 -4.79 -5.44
C LEU A 559 14.34 -5.68 -5.09
N PRO A 560 13.72 -5.48 -3.90
CA PRO A 560 12.70 -6.40 -3.39
C PRO A 560 11.52 -6.56 -4.36
N LEU A 561 10.92 -5.45 -4.76
CA LEU A 561 9.72 -5.48 -5.59
C LEU A 561 9.99 -5.90 -7.04
N SER A 562 11.16 -5.53 -7.58
CA SER A 562 11.57 -5.94 -8.93
C SER A 562 11.83 -7.43 -9.01
N ALA A 563 12.45 -8.02 -7.98
CA ALA A 563 12.65 -9.46 -7.88
C ALA A 563 11.30 -10.21 -7.81
N SER A 564 10.32 -9.67 -7.07
CA SER A 564 8.97 -10.22 -6.99
C SER A 564 8.27 -10.16 -8.35
N SER A 565 8.28 -9.00 -9.01
CA SER A 565 7.67 -8.77 -10.34
C SER A 565 8.25 -9.70 -11.40
N GLU A 566 9.59 -9.79 -11.49
CA GLU A 566 10.28 -10.70 -12.43
C GLU A 566 9.89 -12.16 -12.17
N THR A 567 9.81 -12.56 -10.89
CA THR A 567 9.49 -13.95 -10.53
C THR A 567 8.04 -14.28 -10.86
N ILE A 568 7.09 -13.39 -10.57
CA ILE A 568 5.67 -13.56 -10.96
C ILE A 568 5.56 -13.68 -12.47
N GLY A 569 6.25 -12.81 -13.24
CA GLY A 569 6.26 -12.86 -14.70
C GLY A 569 6.83 -14.16 -15.26
N ASN A 570 7.91 -14.66 -14.68
CA ASN A 570 8.54 -15.92 -15.08
C ASN A 570 7.61 -17.13 -14.83
N LEU A 571 6.90 -17.14 -13.70
CA LEU A 571 5.96 -18.20 -13.35
C LEU A 571 4.65 -18.11 -14.15
N ALA A 572 4.03 -16.93 -14.18
CA ALA A 572 2.69 -16.73 -14.75
C ALA A 572 2.69 -16.67 -16.27
N LEU A 573 3.66 -15.97 -16.88
CA LEU A 573 3.67 -15.68 -18.33
C LEU A 573 4.61 -16.59 -19.11
N ARG A 574 5.81 -16.87 -18.59
CA ARG A 574 6.78 -17.74 -19.26
C ARG A 574 6.59 -19.22 -18.97
N GLY A 575 5.91 -19.55 -17.86
CA GLY A 575 5.64 -20.92 -17.44
C GLY A 575 6.89 -21.67 -16.96
N TRP A 576 7.88 -20.94 -16.41
CA TRP A 576 9.06 -21.57 -15.84
C TRP A 576 8.70 -22.25 -14.52
N SER A 577 9.22 -23.45 -14.32
CA SER A 577 8.98 -24.18 -13.08
C SER A 577 9.80 -23.56 -11.92
N ILE A 578 9.43 -23.91 -10.69
CA ILE A 578 10.15 -23.49 -9.47
C ILE A 578 11.62 -23.96 -9.46
N LYS A 579 11.96 -25.00 -10.25
CA LYS A 579 13.33 -25.52 -10.39
C LYS A 579 14.21 -24.64 -11.29
N HIS A 580 13.62 -23.70 -12.04
CA HIS A 580 14.39 -22.82 -12.92
C HIS A 580 15.26 -21.85 -12.10
N PRO A 581 16.57 -21.68 -12.42
CA PRO A 581 17.49 -20.87 -11.61
C PRO A 581 17.03 -19.43 -11.37
N ALA A 582 16.40 -18.80 -12.39
CA ALA A 582 15.89 -17.43 -12.23
C ALA A 582 14.71 -17.34 -11.26
N VAL A 583 13.86 -18.37 -11.20
CA VAL A 583 12.74 -18.43 -10.24
C VAL A 583 13.26 -18.69 -8.83
N GLN A 584 14.21 -19.62 -8.67
CA GLN A 584 14.84 -19.90 -7.38
C GLN A 584 15.55 -18.65 -6.83
N ARG A 585 16.31 -17.93 -7.67
CA ARG A 585 16.91 -16.64 -7.30
C ARG A 585 15.85 -15.66 -6.78
N GLY A 586 14.71 -15.58 -7.44
CA GLY A 586 13.60 -14.73 -7.00
C GLY A 586 13.10 -15.08 -5.61
N PHE A 587 12.86 -16.36 -5.30
CA PHE A 587 12.45 -16.81 -3.96
C PHE A 587 13.51 -16.49 -2.91
N VAL A 588 14.78 -16.74 -3.22
CA VAL A 588 15.91 -16.44 -2.30
C VAL A 588 16.01 -14.94 -2.02
N LEU A 589 15.92 -14.09 -3.05
CA LEU A 589 15.96 -12.63 -2.88
C LEU A 589 14.77 -12.11 -2.07
N ASN A 590 13.58 -12.64 -2.31
CA ASN A 590 12.41 -12.26 -1.53
C ASN A 590 12.56 -12.65 -0.04
N SER A 591 13.06 -13.84 0.25
CA SER A 591 13.34 -14.28 1.61
C SER A 591 14.45 -13.45 2.27
N PHE A 592 15.50 -13.12 1.52
CA PHE A 592 16.57 -12.24 1.99
C PHE A 592 16.05 -10.86 2.41
N TRP A 593 15.18 -10.24 1.62
CA TRP A 593 14.63 -8.92 1.94
C TRP A 593 13.70 -8.94 3.16
N ILE A 594 12.96 -10.03 3.38
CA ILE A 594 12.19 -10.21 4.63
C ILE A 594 13.14 -10.14 5.83
N ILE A 595 14.24 -10.88 5.77
CA ILE A 595 15.27 -10.89 6.83
C ILE A 595 15.93 -9.51 6.96
N ALA A 596 16.27 -8.88 5.82
CA ALA A 596 16.90 -7.56 5.78
C ALA A 596 16.05 -6.45 6.41
N PHE A 597 14.72 -6.54 6.35
CA PHE A 597 13.82 -5.62 7.04
C PHE A 597 13.55 -6.03 8.50
N ALA A 598 13.52 -7.32 8.81
CA ALA A 598 13.23 -7.82 10.15
C ALA A 598 14.41 -7.68 11.13
N VAL A 599 15.64 -7.95 10.68
CA VAL A 599 16.84 -7.89 11.54
C VAL A 599 17.09 -6.51 12.16
N PRO A 600 17.00 -5.38 11.42
CA PRO A 600 17.13 -4.06 12.02
C PRO A 600 16.10 -3.80 13.12
N LEU A 601 14.85 -4.27 12.96
CA LEU A 601 13.80 -4.10 13.98
C LEU A 601 14.17 -4.79 15.30
N LEU A 602 14.68 -6.01 15.24
CA LEU A 602 15.11 -6.76 16.43
C LEU A 602 16.35 -6.12 17.06
N PHE A 603 17.31 -5.71 16.25
CA PHE A 603 18.54 -5.05 16.70
C PHE A 603 18.25 -3.70 17.38
N PHE A 604 17.44 -2.85 16.75
CA PHE A 604 17.05 -1.56 17.33
C PHE A 604 16.23 -1.71 18.59
N ASN A 605 15.35 -2.72 18.67
CA ASN A 605 14.60 -3.02 19.89
C ASN A 605 15.55 -3.40 21.05
N SER A 606 16.61 -4.13 20.76
CA SER A 606 17.63 -4.51 21.77
C SER A 606 18.46 -3.32 22.25
N MET A 607 18.84 -2.40 21.35
CA MET A 607 19.73 -1.26 21.67
C MET A 607 19.00 -0.05 22.23
N LYS A 608 17.79 0.25 21.77
CA LYS A 608 17.01 1.44 22.16
C LYS A 608 15.62 1.02 22.60
N LYS A 609 15.48 0.56 23.83
CA LYS A 609 14.17 0.28 24.44
C LYS A 609 13.21 1.47 24.38
N ASP A 610 13.75 2.71 24.32
CA ASP A 610 12.96 3.96 24.28
C ASP A 610 12.46 4.36 22.88
N MET A 611 12.82 3.62 21.82
CA MET A 611 12.43 3.96 20.45
C MET A 611 10.92 3.89 20.22
N TRP A 612 10.27 3.01 20.96
CA TRP A 612 8.82 2.76 20.90
C TRP A 612 8.01 3.60 21.91
N ILE A 613 8.71 4.38 22.73
CA ILE A 613 8.10 5.29 23.71
C ILE A 613 7.94 6.65 23.03
N LYS A 614 6.75 7.23 23.17
CA LYS A 614 6.47 8.58 22.68
C LYS A 614 7.47 9.56 23.33
N ARG A 615 8.32 10.18 22.54
CA ARG A 615 9.14 11.30 23.01
C ARG A 615 8.26 12.54 23.04
N LYS A 616 8.10 13.12 24.26
CA LYS A 616 7.47 14.44 24.44
C LYS A 616 8.30 15.52 23.82
#